data_6c3bef7f0cabc647b79a58392854390a
#
_entry.id   6c3bef7f0cabc647b79a58392854390a
#
_cell.length_a   1.000
_cell.length_b   1.000
_cell.length_c   1.000
_cell.angle_alpha   90.00
_cell.angle_beta   90.00
_cell.angle_gamma   90.00
#
_symmetry.space_group_name_H-M   'P 1'
#
loop_
_entity.id
_entity.type
_entity.pdbx_description
1 polymer ?
#
loop_
_entity_poly.entity_id
_entity_poly.type
_entity_poly.pdbx_seq_one_letter_code
_entity_poly.pdbx_strand_id
1 'polypeptide(L)'
;MYQMTETEYRFAELIWEEEPIGSGELVKQCAEKFGWKKSTTYTFIKKLCENGIFKNENAIVSSVLNKEEYHRACLLYTSPSPRDA
;
A
#
# COMPACT_ATOMS: atom_id res chain seq x y z
N MET A 1 -6.98 -9.77 8.55
CA MET A 1 -6.70 -8.59 7.70
C MET A 1 -5.28 -8.09 7.92
N TYR A 2 -4.54 -7.89 6.86
CA TYR A 2 -3.16 -7.41 6.96
C TYR A 2 -3.15 -5.96 7.42
N GLN A 3 -2.30 -5.67 8.39
CA GLN A 3 -2.16 -4.31 8.91
C GLN A 3 -0.77 -3.79 8.59
N MET A 4 -0.72 -2.67 7.88
CA MET A 4 0.55 -2.10 7.46
C MET A 4 1.28 -1.40 8.60
N THR A 5 2.61 -1.50 8.56
CA THR A 5 3.44 -0.71 9.47
C THR A 5 3.35 0.75 9.05
N GLU A 6 3.89 1.65 9.88
CA GLU A 6 3.88 3.06 9.56
C GLU A 6 4.59 3.35 8.24
N THR A 7 5.74 2.73 8.04
CA THR A 7 6.50 2.92 6.80
C THR A 7 5.70 2.42 5.59
N GLU A 8 5.09 1.25 5.73
CA GLU A 8 4.28 0.71 4.65
C GLU A 8 3.07 1.59 4.37
N TYR A 9 2.49 2.15 5.41
CA TYR A 9 1.34 3.02 5.24
C TYR A 9 1.72 4.30 4.49
N ARG A 10 2.87 4.88 4.80
CA ARG A 10 3.34 6.06 4.08
C ARG A 10 3.56 5.77 2.61
N PHE A 11 4.12 4.60 2.33
CA PHE A 11 4.31 4.16 0.96
C PHE A 11 2.95 3.99 0.27
N ALA A 12 2.00 3.38 0.97
CA ALA A 12 0.66 3.17 0.43
C ALA A 12 -0.02 4.50 0.14
N GLU A 13 0.13 5.48 1.03
CA GLU A 13 -0.47 6.79 0.81
C GLU A 13 0.05 7.43 -0.47
N LEU A 14 1.34 7.29 -0.74
CA LEU A 14 1.92 7.81 -1.96
C LEU A 14 1.25 7.21 -3.18
N ILE A 15 1.04 5.89 -3.16
CA ILE A 15 0.39 5.21 -4.27
C ILE A 15 -1.06 5.67 -4.40
N TRP A 16 -1.77 5.76 -3.29
CA TRP A 16 -3.17 6.18 -3.32
C TRP A 16 -3.34 7.57 -3.92
N GLU A 17 -2.37 8.46 -3.71
CA GLU A 17 -2.42 9.81 -4.25
C GLU A 17 -2.06 9.85 -5.73
N GLU A 18 -1.14 8.99 -6.15
CA GLU A 18 -0.58 9.03 -7.50
C GLU A 18 -1.15 7.97 -8.44
N GLU A 19 -1.96 7.07 -7.94
CA GLU A 19 -2.45 5.96 -8.76
C GLU A 19 -3.31 6.43 -9.93
N PRO A 20 -3.25 5.73 -11.05
CA PRO A 20 -2.31 4.67 -11.35
C PRO A 20 -0.92 5.23 -11.63
N ILE A 21 0.11 4.55 -11.14
CA ILE A 21 1.47 5.05 -11.25
C ILE A 21 2.38 3.93 -11.76
N GLY A 22 3.25 4.26 -12.71
CA GLY A 22 4.21 3.29 -13.21
C GLY A 22 5.20 2.90 -12.13
N SER A 23 5.62 1.63 -12.12
CA SER A 23 6.55 1.15 -11.11
C SER A 23 7.87 1.92 -11.16
N GLY A 24 8.33 2.28 -12.37
CA GLY A 24 9.54 3.08 -12.51
C GLY A 24 9.40 4.47 -11.90
N GLU A 25 8.25 5.10 -12.12
CA GLU A 25 7.97 6.41 -11.54
C GLU A 25 7.87 6.29 -10.03
N LEU A 26 7.24 5.23 -9.53
CA LEU A 26 7.11 5.00 -8.11
C LEU A 26 8.49 4.84 -7.45
N VAL A 27 9.38 4.09 -8.11
CA VAL A 27 10.76 3.95 -7.63
C VAL A 27 11.43 5.31 -7.50
N LYS A 28 11.26 6.14 -8.52
CA LYS A 28 11.85 7.47 -8.54
C LYS A 28 11.32 8.33 -7.39
N GLN A 29 10.02 8.33 -7.18
CA GLN A 29 9.43 9.12 -6.11
C GLN A 29 9.83 8.61 -4.74
N CYS A 30 9.92 7.31 -4.56
CA CYS A 30 10.36 6.75 -3.28
C CYS A 30 11.82 7.11 -3.00
N ALA A 31 12.65 7.14 -4.04
CA ALA A 31 14.03 7.56 -3.87
C ALA A 31 14.12 9.01 -3.41
N GLU A 32 13.27 9.87 -3.96
CA GLU A 32 13.26 11.28 -3.62
C GLU A 32 12.65 11.56 -2.25
N LYS A 33 11.55 10.88 -1.94
CA LYS A 33 10.81 11.15 -0.71
C LYS A 33 11.32 10.37 0.49
N PHE A 34 11.75 9.15 0.27
CA PHE A 34 12.16 8.25 1.37
C PHE A 34 13.62 7.87 1.31
N GLY A 35 14.32 8.17 0.22
CA GLY A 35 15.69 7.75 0.06
C GLY A 35 15.84 6.25 -0.17
N TRP A 36 14.81 5.60 -0.68
CA TRP A 36 14.82 4.16 -0.89
C TRP A 36 15.51 3.77 -2.18
N LYS A 37 16.18 2.62 -2.12
CA LYS A 37 16.75 2.03 -3.33
C LYS A 37 15.64 1.36 -4.13
N LYS A 38 15.94 1.11 -5.41
CA LYS A 38 15.00 0.44 -6.30
C LYS A 38 14.56 -0.91 -5.73
N SER A 39 15.51 -1.70 -5.23
CA SER A 39 15.18 -3.02 -4.68
C SER A 39 14.26 -2.92 -3.47
N THR A 40 14.48 -1.92 -2.62
CA THR A 40 13.62 -1.70 -1.46
C THR A 40 12.19 -1.40 -1.90
N THR A 41 12.06 -0.51 -2.89
CA THR A 41 10.74 -0.13 -3.39
C THR A 41 10.01 -1.35 -3.96
N TYR A 42 10.69 -2.16 -4.75
CA TYR A 42 10.06 -3.35 -5.33
C TYR A 42 9.67 -4.37 -4.26
N THR A 43 10.47 -4.47 -3.20
CA THR A 43 10.14 -5.36 -2.09
C THR A 43 8.81 -4.95 -1.46
N PHE A 44 8.62 -3.65 -1.24
CA PHE A 44 7.36 -3.15 -0.69
C PHE A 44 6.20 -3.32 -1.65
N ILE A 45 6.42 -3.06 -2.93
CA ILE A 45 5.38 -3.28 -3.94
C ILE A 45 4.91 -4.72 -3.91
N LYS A 46 5.86 -5.66 -3.95
CA LYS A 46 5.53 -7.08 -3.95
C LYS A 46 4.77 -7.47 -2.68
N LYS A 47 5.24 -7.00 -1.54
CA LYS A 47 4.61 -7.34 -0.26
C LYS A 47 3.17 -6.87 -0.21
N LEU A 48 2.92 -5.63 -0.59
CA LEU A 48 1.56 -5.09 -0.53
C LEU A 48 0.67 -5.72 -1.59
N CYS A 49 1.22 -6.08 -2.74
CA CYS A 49 0.45 -6.79 -3.76
C CYS A 49 0.05 -8.18 -3.26
N GLU A 50 0.96 -8.87 -2.58
CA GLU A 50 0.68 -10.19 -2.05
C GLU A 50 -0.39 -10.14 -0.96
N ASN A 51 -0.49 -9.02 -0.27
CA ASN A 51 -1.50 -8.84 0.77
C ASN A 51 -2.83 -8.33 0.22
N GLY A 52 -2.91 -8.13 -1.09
CA GLY A 52 -4.17 -7.78 -1.74
C GLY A 52 -4.56 -6.33 -1.63
N ILE A 53 -3.65 -5.46 -1.20
CA ILE A 53 -3.94 -4.03 -1.07
C ILE A 53 -3.70 -3.30 -2.40
N PHE A 54 -2.69 -3.71 -3.12
CA PHE A 54 -2.34 -3.11 -4.41
C PHE A 54 -2.15 -4.18 -5.45
N LYS A 55 -2.08 -3.77 -6.71
CA LYS A 55 -1.79 -4.68 -7.81
C LYS A 55 -0.78 -4.01 -8.74
N ASN A 56 -0.02 -4.83 -9.43
CA ASN A 56 0.98 -4.37 -10.37
C ASN A 56 0.75 -5.09 -11.68
N GLU A 57 0.22 -4.38 -12.67
CA GLU A 57 -0.08 -4.93 -13.98
C GLU A 57 0.58 -4.08 -15.05
N ASN A 58 1.35 -4.71 -15.94
CA ASN A 58 2.03 -4.00 -17.02
C ASN A 58 2.89 -2.85 -16.48
N ALA A 59 3.58 -3.11 -15.37
CA ALA A 59 4.42 -2.12 -14.70
C ALA A 59 3.64 -0.91 -14.20
N ILE A 60 2.33 -1.04 -14.05
CA ILE A 60 1.48 0.01 -13.48
C ILE A 60 0.94 -0.48 -12.14
N VAL A 61 1.17 0.32 -11.11
CA VAL A 61 0.73 -0.01 -9.76
C VAL A 61 -0.56 0.78 -9.46
N SER A 62 -1.56 0.09 -8.97
CA SER A 62 -2.81 0.73 -8.57
C SER A 62 -3.38 0.00 -7.36
N SER A 63 -4.34 0.63 -6.70
CA SER A 63 -4.90 0.03 -5.50
C SER A 63 -6.01 -0.97 -5.84
N VAL A 64 -6.03 -2.06 -5.10
CA VAL A 64 -7.17 -2.97 -5.07
C VAL A 64 -8.13 -2.44 -4.01
N LEU A 65 -7.58 -2.01 -2.87
CA LEU A 65 -8.33 -1.32 -1.83
C LEU A 65 -7.86 0.13 -1.79
N ASN A 66 -8.78 1.08 -1.88
CA ASN A 66 -8.40 2.47 -1.73
C ASN A 66 -8.22 2.79 -0.25
N LYS A 67 -7.79 4.01 0.05
CA LYS A 67 -7.50 4.40 1.42
C LYS A 67 -8.70 4.21 2.34
N GLU A 68 -9.86 4.64 1.87
CA GLU A 68 -11.08 4.54 2.65
C GLU A 68 -11.47 3.09 2.88
N GLU A 69 -11.36 2.26 1.85
CA GLU A 69 -11.70 0.85 1.97
C GLU A 69 -10.74 0.15 2.93
N TYR A 70 -9.46 0.50 2.88
CA TYR A 70 -8.48 -0.08 3.78
C TYR A 70 -8.82 0.28 5.24
N HIS A 71 -9.13 1.55 5.48
CA HIS A 71 -9.47 1.99 6.83
C HIS A 71 -10.74 1.32 7.34
N ARG A 72 -11.73 1.19 6.47
CA ARG A 72 -12.98 0.53 6.83
C ARG A 72 -12.75 -0.93 7.19
N ALA A 73 -11.94 -1.61 6.39
CA ALA A 73 -11.63 -3.02 6.65
C ALA A 73 -10.90 -3.17 7.98
N CYS A 74 -9.96 -2.27 8.27
CA CYS A 74 -9.25 -2.32 9.54
C CYS A 74 -10.18 -2.10 10.72
N LEU A 75 -11.11 -1.15 10.59
CA LEU A 75 -12.07 -0.90 11.66
C LEU A 75 -12.97 -2.09 11.90
N LEU A 76 -13.47 -2.69 10.82
CA LEU A 76 -14.33 -3.86 10.96
C LEU A 76 -13.56 -5.03 11.56
N TYR A 77 -12.32 -5.18 11.18
CA TYR A 77 -11.52 -6.29 11.65
C TYR A 77 -11.14 -6.15 13.12
N THR A 78 -10.83 -4.94 13.55
CA THR A 78 -10.43 -4.68 14.93
C THR A 78 -11.61 -4.46 15.86
N SER A 79 -12.78 -4.29 15.30
CA SER A 79 -14.02 -4.14 16.09
C SER A 79 -14.27 -5.43 16.85
N PRO A 80 -14.44 -5.42 18.07
CA PRO A 80 -14.55 -6.65 18.82
C PRO A 80 -15.95 -7.03 19.23
N SER A 81 -15.71 -6.94 18.93
CA SER A 81 -16.34 -7.38 19.11
C SER A 81 -16.94 -7.43 19.84
N PRO A 82 -16.98 -6.93 19.88
CA PRO A 82 -17.48 -7.04 20.41
C PRO A 82 -17.91 -7.24 20.80
N ARG A 83 -17.93 -7.12 20.73
CA ARG A 83 -18.26 -7.52 21.04
C ARG A 83 -18.45 -7.95 21.44
N ASP A 84 -18.32 -7.63 21.20
CA ASP A 84 -18.53 -8.11 21.41
C ASP A 84 -18.69 -8.27 21.59
N ALA A 85 -18.65 -8.03 21.48
CA ALA A 85 -18.89 -8.30 21.60
C ALA A 85 -19.24 -8.35 21.76
#